data_1fc5c69a14b09b756713f42239eab9cc
#
_entry.id   1fc5c69a14b09b756713f42239eab9cc
#
_cell.length_a   1.000
_cell.length_b   1.000
_cell.length_c   1.000
_cell.angle_alpha   90.00
_cell.angle_beta   90.00
_cell.angle_gamma   90.00
#
_symmetry.space_group_name_H-M   'P 1'
#
loop_
_entity.id
_entity.type
_entity.pdbx_description
1 polymer ?
#
loop_
_entity_poly.entity_id
_entity_poly.type
_entity_poly.pdbx_seq_one_letter_code
_entity_poly.pdbx_strand_id
1 'polypeptide(L)'
;SLNLKDNGFNVIIGQRKNSRSWDKAIDDGWIEGENLFEIEEACKRGSIIQYLLSDAGQIQMWPTIKKYLTKGKTLYFSHGFGITYKEQTNIIPPSDIDVILVAPKGSGTSLRRLFVEGNGLNSSFAIYQDHTGNARDNVIALGIGVGSGYLFETTFKKEVYSDLTGERGTLMGAIQGLFAAQYDILRKKGHSPSEAFNETVEEATQSLYPLIAENGMDWMYANCSTTAQRGALDWWKKFRDAVYPVFEDLYDSVEKGEETRITIEANQKSDYRESLEKELDELRESEIWKTGKEVRKLRP
;
A
#
# COMPACT_ATOMS: atom_id res chain seq x y z
N SER A 1 4.74 -11.61 -8.01
CA SER A 1 5.04 -12.94 -8.58
C SER A 1 5.48 -12.85 -10.03
N LEU A 2 4.70 -12.21 -10.92
CA LEU A 2 5.04 -12.10 -12.36
C LEU A 2 6.40 -11.43 -12.59
N ASN A 3 6.72 -10.32 -11.91
CA ASN A 3 8.00 -9.64 -12.05
C ASN A 3 9.20 -10.56 -11.69
N LEU A 4 9.07 -11.33 -10.62
CA LEU A 4 10.09 -12.33 -10.25
C LEU A 4 10.25 -13.41 -11.33
N LYS A 5 9.14 -13.92 -11.87
CA LYS A 5 9.16 -14.90 -12.97
C LYS A 5 9.84 -14.32 -14.21
N ASP A 6 9.50 -13.09 -14.59
CA ASP A 6 10.09 -12.41 -15.74
C ASP A 6 11.61 -12.14 -15.55
N ASN A 7 12.05 -11.96 -14.30
CA ASN A 7 13.47 -11.84 -13.93
C ASN A 7 14.17 -13.20 -13.72
N GLY A 8 13.55 -14.32 -14.11
CA GLY A 8 14.16 -15.65 -14.11
C GLY A 8 14.17 -16.38 -12.76
N PHE A 9 13.45 -15.90 -11.76
CA PHE A 9 13.29 -16.60 -10.50
C PHE A 9 12.41 -17.84 -10.68
N ASN A 10 12.72 -18.91 -9.98
CA ASN A 10 11.85 -20.09 -9.89
C ASN A 10 10.69 -19.78 -8.92
N VAL A 11 9.55 -19.39 -9.46
CA VAL A 11 8.38 -18.97 -8.70
C VAL A 11 7.27 -20.01 -8.80
N ILE A 12 6.68 -20.35 -7.65
CA ILE A 12 5.44 -21.11 -7.55
C ILE A 12 4.39 -20.30 -6.80
N ILE A 13 3.14 -20.51 -7.12
CA ILE A 13 2.00 -19.83 -6.47
C ILE A 13 1.27 -20.82 -5.56
N GLY A 14 1.02 -20.38 -4.32
CA GLY A 14 0.16 -21.07 -3.36
C GLY A 14 -1.16 -20.34 -3.20
N GLN A 15 -2.29 -20.98 -3.57
CA GLN A 15 -3.63 -20.40 -3.43
C GLN A 15 -4.63 -21.45 -2.95
N ARG A 16 -5.78 -20.99 -2.45
CA ARG A 16 -6.91 -21.88 -2.12
C ARG A 16 -7.57 -22.33 -3.42
N LYS A 17 -7.66 -23.64 -3.62
CA LYS A 17 -8.33 -24.23 -4.79
C LYS A 17 -9.78 -23.73 -4.89
N ASN A 18 -10.27 -23.54 -6.10
CA ASN A 18 -11.62 -23.03 -6.40
C ASN A 18 -11.92 -21.64 -5.80
N SER A 19 -10.90 -20.81 -5.58
CA SER A 19 -11.07 -19.41 -5.17
C SER A 19 -10.88 -18.47 -6.35
N ARG A 20 -11.46 -17.28 -6.27
CA ARG A 20 -11.24 -16.20 -7.27
C ARG A 20 -9.74 -15.89 -7.50
N SER A 21 -8.90 -16.06 -6.47
CA SER A 21 -7.44 -15.87 -6.62
C SER A 21 -6.77 -17.04 -7.34
N TRP A 22 -7.33 -18.26 -7.24
CA TRP A 22 -6.89 -19.40 -8.02
C TRP A 22 -7.18 -19.21 -9.49
N ASP A 23 -8.42 -18.82 -9.82
CA ASP A 23 -8.85 -18.55 -11.19
C ASP A 23 -7.98 -17.45 -11.83
N LYS A 24 -7.76 -16.36 -11.07
CA LYS A 24 -6.85 -15.30 -11.51
C LYS A 24 -5.42 -15.79 -11.74
N ALA A 25 -4.91 -16.71 -10.95
CA ALA A 25 -3.58 -17.26 -11.18
C ALA A 25 -3.53 -18.05 -12.50
N ILE A 26 -4.58 -18.81 -12.82
CA ILE A 26 -4.70 -19.50 -14.12
C ILE A 26 -4.72 -18.48 -15.27
N ASP A 27 -5.51 -17.41 -15.14
CA ASP A 27 -5.60 -16.34 -16.15
C ASP A 27 -4.23 -15.63 -16.34
N ASP A 28 -3.44 -15.50 -15.28
CA ASP A 28 -2.08 -14.94 -15.30
C ASP A 28 -1.03 -15.94 -15.86
N GLY A 29 -1.44 -17.14 -16.30
CA GLY A 29 -0.58 -18.14 -16.93
C GLY A 29 0.18 -19.06 -15.96
N TRP A 30 -0.34 -19.25 -14.75
CA TRP A 30 0.16 -20.28 -13.82
C TRP A 30 -0.57 -21.60 -14.05
N ILE A 31 0.17 -22.72 -14.01
CA ILE A 31 -0.32 -24.06 -14.39
C ILE A 31 -0.47 -24.92 -13.14
N GLU A 32 -1.69 -25.46 -12.93
CA GLU A 32 -1.96 -26.36 -11.81
C GLU A 32 -1.09 -27.62 -11.90
N GLY A 33 -0.49 -27.98 -10.76
CA GLY A 33 0.39 -29.16 -10.63
C GLY A 33 1.83 -28.92 -11.10
N GLU A 34 2.11 -27.82 -11.80
CA GLU A 34 3.45 -27.43 -12.27
C GLU A 34 4.02 -26.27 -11.44
N ASN A 35 3.33 -25.15 -11.41
CA ASN A 35 3.74 -23.94 -10.68
C ASN A 35 2.60 -23.22 -9.95
N LEU A 36 1.40 -23.80 -9.92
CA LEU A 36 0.26 -23.41 -9.11
C LEU A 36 -0.16 -24.60 -8.24
N PHE A 37 -0.15 -24.40 -6.92
CA PHE A 37 -0.44 -25.42 -5.92
C PHE A 37 -1.38 -24.89 -4.84
N GLU A 38 -1.93 -25.78 -4.04
CA GLU A 38 -2.54 -25.40 -2.78
C GLU A 38 -1.50 -24.81 -1.83
N ILE A 39 -1.93 -23.94 -0.92
CA ILE A 39 -1.03 -23.14 -0.05
C ILE A 39 -0.01 -24.01 0.67
N GLU A 40 -0.47 -25.12 1.27
CA GLU A 40 0.41 -26.00 2.05
C GLU A 40 1.48 -26.67 1.19
N GLU A 41 1.12 -27.12 0.00
CA GLU A 41 2.06 -27.75 -0.92
C GLU A 41 3.09 -26.74 -1.45
N ALA A 42 2.63 -25.49 -1.78
CA ALA A 42 3.55 -24.43 -2.16
C ALA A 42 4.54 -24.11 -1.02
N CYS A 43 4.06 -24.03 0.23
CA CYS A 43 4.92 -23.79 1.39
C CYS A 43 5.93 -24.93 1.65
N LYS A 44 5.58 -26.17 1.36
CA LYS A 44 6.53 -27.30 1.46
C LYS A 44 7.68 -27.14 0.47
N ARG A 45 7.37 -26.78 -0.78
CA ARG A 45 8.31 -26.67 -1.90
C ARG A 45 9.19 -25.42 -1.84
N GLY A 46 8.62 -24.30 -1.40
CA GLY A 46 9.32 -23.01 -1.37
C GLY A 46 10.45 -22.96 -0.35
N SER A 47 11.61 -22.45 -0.75
CA SER A 47 12.70 -22.06 0.17
C SER A 47 12.47 -20.67 0.75
N ILE A 48 11.88 -19.75 -0.05
CA ILE A 48 11.44 -18.43 0.36
C ILE A 48 9.92 -18.38 0.26
N ILE A 49 9.26 -18.13 1.37
CA ILE A 49 7.80 -18.05 1.45
C ILE A 49 7.38 -16.60 1.51
N GLN A 50 6.86 -16.07 0.41
CA GLN A 50 6.30 -14.72 0.34
C GLN A 50 4.88 -14.74 0.91
N TYR A 51 4.74 -14.25 2.15
CA TYR A 51 3.49 -14.28 2.90
C TYR A 51 2.63 -13.05 2.57
N LEU A 52 2.04 -13.04 1.37
CA LEU A 52 1.34 -11.90 0.76
C LEU A 52 -0.19 -11.98 0.89
N LEU A 53 -0.68 -12.51 1.97
CA LEU A 53 -2.10 -12.45 2.33
C LEU A 53 -2.43 -11.09 2.95
N SER A 54 -3.72 -10.73 2.98
CA SER A 54 -4.16 -9.61 3.83
C SER A 54 -3.83 -9.88 5.29
N ASP A 55 -3.73 -8.83 6.13
CA ASP A 55 -3.33 -8.99 7.53
C ASP A 55 -4.23 -9.96 8.29
N ALA A 56 -5.55 -9.86 8.10
CA ALA A 56 -6.48 -10.84 8.66
C ALA A 56 -6.25 -12.26 8.11
N GLY A 57 -5.94 -12.37 6.82
CA GLY A 57 -5.58 -13.64 6.18
C GLY A 57 -4.28 -14.21 6.72
N GLN A 58 -3.29 -13.36 7.00
CA GLN A 58 -2.04 -13.78 7.64
C GLN A 58 -2.31 -14.32 9.04
N ILE A 59 -3.07 -13.62 9.86
CA ILE A 59 -3.44 -14.06 11.21
C ILE A 59 -4.15 -15.42 11.16
N GLN A 60 -5.15 -15.56 10.29
CA GLN A 60 -5.93 -16.78 10.15
C GLN A 60 -5.10 -17.98 9.68
N MET A 61 -4.21 -17.76 8.72
CA MET A 61 -3.42 -18.84 8.11
C MET A 61 -2.11 -19.14 8.86
N TRP A 62 -1.70 -18.30 9.81
CA TRP A 62 -0.44 -18.45 10.52
C TRP A 62 -0.24 -19.83 11.17
N PRO A 63 -1.23 -20.41 11.89
CA PRO A 63 -1.06 -21.75 12.49
C PRO A 63 -0.79 -22.85 11.47
N THR A 64 -1.23 -22.68 10.23
CA THR A 64 -0.98 -23.61 9.12
C THR A 64 0.39 -23.38 8.52
N ILE A 65 0.69 -22.14 8.12
CA ILE A 65 1.94 -21.78 7.43
C ILE A 65 3.16 -22.04 8.30
N LYS A 66 3.09 -21.72 9.59
CA LYS A 66 4.17 -21.91 10.55
C LYS A 66 4.73 -23.35 10.55
N LYS A 67 3.91 -24.37 10.29
CA LYS A 67 4.32 -25.78 10.25
C LYS A 67 5.30 -26.10 9.13
N TYR A 68 5.31 -25.28 8.07
CA TYR A 68 6.15 -25.46 6.89
C TYR A 68 7.39 -24.55 6.88
N LEU A 69 7.52 -23.68 7.88
CA LEU A 69 8.69 -22.84 8.09
C LEU A 69 9.79 -23.65 8.80
N THR A 70 10.42 -24.53 8.05
CA THR A 70 11.51 -25.37 8.56
C THR A 70 12.84 -24.63 8.53
N LYS A 71 13.81 -25.10 9.33
CA LYS A 71 15.14 -24.52 9.48
C LYS A 71 15.77 -24.13 8.14
N GLY A 72 16.30 -22.92 8.08
CA GLY A 72 16.99 -22.37 6.91
C GLY A 72 16.09 -21.80 5.81
N LYS A 73 14.77 -21.89 5.95
CA LYS A 73 13.84 -21.18 5.05
C LYS A 73 13.81 -19.69 5.35
N THR A 74 13.30 -18.93 4.39
CA THR A 74 13.08 -17.49 4.53
C THR A 74 11.59 -17.18 4.50
N LEU A 75 11.11 -16.41 5.47
CA LEU A 75 9.78 -15.82 5.49
C LEU A 75 9.85 -14.36 5.05
N TYR A 76 9.13 -14.03 4.00
CA TYR A 76 9.13 -12.71 3.38
C TYR A 76 7.78 -12.00 3.54
N PHE A 77 7.85 -10.72 3.86
CA PHE A 77 6.70 -9.81 3.95
C PHE A 77 6.85 -8.64 2.97
N SER A 78 5.72 -8.06 2.52
CA SER A 78 5.66 -6.78 1.80
C SER A 78 5.17 -5.63 2.67
N HIS A 79 4.77 -5.92 3.91
CA HIS A 79 4.35 -4.99 4.95
C HIS A 79 4.63 -5.60 6.31
N GLY A 80 5.17 -4.84 7.22
CA GLY A 80 5.68 -5.35 8.49
C GLY A 80 4.62 -5.54 9.59
N PHE A 81 3.33 -5.35 9.30
CA PHE A 81 2.22 -5.36 10.26
C PHE A 81 2.21 -6.59 11.16
N GLY A 82 2.19 -7.78 10.57
CA GLY A 82 2.10 -9.04 11.33
C GLY A 82 3.20 -9.24 12.36
N ILE A 83 4.42 -8.84 12.04
CA ILE A 83 5.59 -8.97 12.91
C ILE A 83 5.67 -7.84 13.94
N THR A 84 5.37 -6.60 13.53
CA THR A 84 5.47 -5.42 14.42
C THR A 84 4.46 -5.51 15.56
N TYR A 85 3.24 -5.95 15.26
CA TYR A 85 2.16 -6.09 16.24
C TYR A 85 1.91 -7.54 16.66
N LYS A 86 2.99 -8.33 16.81
CA LYS A 86 2.92 -9.76 17.16
C LYS A 86 2.11 -10.09 18.40
N GLU A 87 2.00 -9.16 19.35
CA GLU A 87 1.17 -9.33 20.55
C GLU A 87 -0.34 -9.38 20.23
N GLN A 88 -0.74 -8.76 19.11
CA GLN A 88 -2.13 -8.77 18.63
C GLN A 88 -2.37 -9.83 17.55
N THR A 89 -1.36 -10.08 16.71
CA THR A 89 -1.46 -10.97 15.55
C THR A 89 -1.09 -12.41 15.86
N ASN A 90 -0.33 -12.66 16.91
CA ASN A 90 0.31 -13.94 17.25
C ASN A 90 1.23 -14.50 16.14
N ILE A 91 1.71 -13.64 15.21
CA ILE A 91 2.65 -14.05 14.18
C ILE A 91 4.07 -13.99 14.75
N ILE A 92 4.50 -15.14 15.27
CA ILE A 92 5.82 -15.32 15.89
C ILE A 92 6.58 -16.36 15.09
N PRO A 93 7.54 -15.93 14.22
CA PRO A 93 8.35 -16.84 13.40
C PRO A 93 9.23 -17.76 14.25
N PRO A 94 9.54 -18.98 13.76
CA PRO A 94 10.59 -19.83 14.35
C PRO A 94 11.93 -19.11 14.37
N SER A 95 12.78 -19.39 15.36
CA SER A 95 14.09 -18.73 15.52
C SER A 95 15.17 -19.24 14.55
N ASP A 96 14.90 -20.32 13.82
CA ASP A 96 15.82 -21.00 12.92
C ASP A 96 15.54 -20.75 11.42
N ILE A 97 14.87 -19.65 11.11
CA ILE A 97 14.60 -19.18 9.74
C ILE A 97 15.06 -17.73 9.56
N ASP A 98 15.16 -17.26 8.33
CA ASP A 98 15.29 -15.83 8.04
C ASP A 98 13.92 -15.17 7.98
N VAL A 99 13.83 -13.89 8.37
CA VAL A 99 12.62 -13.08 8.25
C VAL A 99 12.99 -11.74 7.65
N ILE A 100 12.45 -11.46 6.46
CA ILE A 100 12.79 -10.29 5.64
C ILE A 100 11.54 -9.57 5.14
N LEU A 101 11.75 -8.33 4.71
CA LEU A 101 10.70 -7.48 4.15
C LEU A 101 11.22 -6.73 2.93
N VAL A 102 10.43 -6.69 1.87
CA VAL A 102 10.53 -5.68 0.80
C VAL A 102 9.15 -5.05 0.62
N ALA A 103 9.04 -3.76 0.89
CA ALA A 103 7.79 -3.01 0.83
C ALA A 103 7.83 -1.97 -0.29
N PRO A 104 7.31 -2.28 -1.49
CA PRO A 104 7.17 -1.31 -2.57
C PRO A 104 6.23 -0.17 -2.15
N LYS A 105 6.64 1.06 -2.44
CA LYS A 105 5.86 2.27 -2.09
C LYS A 105 4.82 2.58 -3.17
N GLY A 106 3.75 1.77 -3.17
CA GLY A 106 2.62 1.87 -4.09
C GLY A 106 1.90 0.53 -4.28
N SER A 107 0.82 0.54 -5.05
CA SER A 107 0.00 -0.65 -5.29
C SER A 107 0.74 -1.72 -6.12
N GLY A 108 0.36 -2.98 -5.93
CA GLY A 108 0.90 -4.10 -6.73
C GLY A 108 0.66 -3.94 -8.24
N THR A 109 -0.45 -3.30 -8.62
CA THR A 109 -0.75 -2.97 -10.02
C THR A 109 0.21 -1.92 -10.57
N SER A 110 0.52 -0.89 -9.79
CA SER A 110 1.52 0.14 -10.16
C SER A 110 2.92 -0.47 -10.26
N LEU A 111 3.30 -1.34 -9.33
CA LEU A 111 4.58 -2.05 -9.39
C LEU A 111 4.71 -2.88 -10.68
N ARG A 112 3.65 -3.60 -11.07
CA ARG A 112 3.65 -4.39 -12.31
C ARG A 112 3.72 -3.50 -13.55
N ARG A 113 2.91 -2.45 -13.61
CA ARG A 113 2.87 -1.53 -14.74
C ARG A 113 4.24 -0.86 -14.96
N LEU A 114 4.82 -0.27 -13.91
CA LEU A 114 6.12 0.39 -13.99
C LEU A 114 7.23 -0.59 -14.37
N PHE A 115 7.21 -1.82 -13.86
CA PHE A 115 8.16 -2.85 -14.24
C PHE A 115 8.10 -3.17 -15.75
N VAL A 116 6.90 -3.33 -16.31
CA VAL A 116 6.70 -3.61 -17.75
C VAL A 116 7.13 -2.43 -18.62
N GLU A 117 6.97 -1.20 -18.12
CA GLU A 117 7.42 0.03 -18.77
C GLU A 117 8.95 0.25 -18.70
N GLY A 118 9.70 -0.64 -18.04
CA GLY A 118 11.13 -0.50 -17.82
C GLY A 118 11.50 0.51 -16.74
N ASN A 119 10.51 0.94 -15.94
CA ASN A 119 10.67 1.78 -14.78
C ASN A 119 10.63 0.93 -13.51
N GLY A 120 10.87 1.55 -12.35
CA GLY A 120 10.80 0.89 -11.05
C GLY A 120 9.99 1.68 -10.03
N LEU A 121 9.49 1.00 -9.04
CA LEU A 121 8.84 1.61 -7.88
C LEU A 121 9.78 1.56 -6.68
N ASN A 122 9.98 2.68 -5.99
CA ASN A 122 10.84 2.71 -4.81
C ASN A 122 10.33 1.74 -3.75
N SER A 123 11.24 1.04 -3.08
CA SER A 123 10.88 0.07 -2.05
C SER A 123 11.79 0.21 -0.84
N SER A 124 11.23 0.05 0.35
CA SER A 124 12.03 -0.17 1.54
C SER A 124 12.30 -1.65 1.73
N PHE A 125 13.43 -1.99 2.38
CA PHE A 125 13.72 -3.35 2.79
C PHE A 125 14.15 -3.41 4.25
N ALA A 126 13.89 -4.54 4.91
CA ALA A 126 14.28 -4.75 6.29
C ALA A 126 14.59 -6.22 6.56
N ILE A 127 15.46 -6.46 7.53
CA ILE A 127 15.79 -7.79 8.08
C ILE A 127 15.33 -7.80 9.52
N TYR A 128 14.39 -8.69 9.84
CA TYR A 128 13.96 -8.92 11.21
C TYR A 128 14.80 -9.99 11.89
N GLN A 129 15.13 -11.05 11.16
CA GLN A 129 15.89 -12.19 11.64
C GLN A 129 16.79 -12.74 10.51
N ASP A 130 18.05 -12.94 10.82
CA ASP A 130 19.05 -13.54 9.92
C ASP A 130 19.66 -14.77 10.62
N HIS A 131 19.09 -15.96 10.36
CA HIS A 131 19.56 -17.22 10.88
C HIS A 131 20.63 -17.84 9.99
N THR A 132 20.49 -17.67 8.67
CA THR A 132 21.37 -18.32 7.70
C THR A 132 22.63 -17.52 7.39
N GLY A 133 22.66 -16.22 7.70
CA GLY A 133 23.70 -15.28 7.28
C GLY A 133 23.49 -14.75 5.85
N ASN A 134 22.41 -15.15 5.17
CA ASN A 134 22.13 -14.75 3.78
C ASN A 134 20.89 -13.81 3.65
N ALA A 135 20.29 -13.40 4.75
CA ALA A 135 19.05 -12.62 4.72
C ALA A 135 19.23 -11.31 3.94
N ARG A 136 20.40 -10.66 4.05
CA ARG A 136 20.71 -9.41 3.33
C ARG A 136 20.76 -9.62 1.82
N ASP A 137 21.47 -10.65 1.36
CA ASP A 137 21.59 -10.93 -0.07
C ASP A 137 20.23 -11.33 -0.65
N ASN A 138 19.47 -12.14 0.07
CA ASN A 138 18.13 -12.55 -0.34
C ASN A 138 17.16 -11.38 -0.44
N VAL A 139 17.15 -10.47 0.54
CA VAL A 139 16.22 -9.31 0.51
C VAL A 139 16.56 -8.34 -0.60
N ILE A 140 17.83 -8.11 -0.88
CA ILE A 140 18.27 -7.25 -1.99
C ILE A 140 17.94 -7.90 -3.33
N ALA A 141 18.26 -9.18 -3.52
CA ALA A 141 17.94 -9.91 -4.75
C ALA A 141 16.43 -9.91 -5.04
N LEU A 142 15.60 -10.12 -4.01
CA LEU A 142 14.15 -10.06 -4.15
C LEU A 142 13.66 -8.63 -4.41
N GLY A 143 14.24 -7.63 -3.77
CA GLY A 143 13.93 -6.23 -4.03
C GLY A 143 14.18 -5.83 -5.49
N ILE A 144 15.31 -6.23 -6.06
CA ILE A 144 15.61 -6.06 -7.48
C ILE A 144 14.62 -6.87 -8.33
N GLY A 145 14.41 -8.13 -7.97
CA GLY A 145 13.57 -9.06 -8.72
C GLY A 145 12.09 -8.68 -8.77
N VAL A 146 11.55 -7.99 -7.75
CA VAL A 146 10.17 -7.47 -7.79
C VAL A 146 10.03 -6.19 -8.60
N GLY A 147 11.14 -5.56 -9.03
CA GLY A 147 11.13 -4.37 -9.85
C GLY A 147 11.23 -3.07 -9.05
N SER A 148 12.03 -3.05 -8.00
CA SER A 148 12.29 -1.82 -7.26
C SER A 148 13.19 -0.88 -8.08
N GLY A 149 12.79 0.40 -8.19
CA GLY A 149 13.61 1.43 -8.82
C GLY A 149 14.74 1.91 -7.91
N TYR A 150 14.45 2.03 -6.62
CA TYR A 150 15.39 2.38 -5.56
C TYR A 150 15.07 1.58 -4.29
N LEU A 151 16.10 0.99 -3.69
CA LEU A 151 15.99 0.24 -2.44
C LEU A 151 16.61 1.03 -1.29
N PHE A 152 15.89 1.20 -0.19
CA PHE A 152 16.42 1.83 1.03
C PHE A 152 16.13 0.98 2.27
N GLU A 153 17.10 0.94 3.17
CA GLU A 153 17.03 0.14 4.37
C GLU A 153 16.15 0.79 5.45
N THR A 154 15.37 -0.03 6.13
CA THR A 154 14.51 0.36 7.24
C THR A 154 14.44 -0.76 8.29
N THR A 155 13.48 -0.71 9.20
CA THR A 155 13.11 -1.79 10.11
C THR A 155 11.63 -2.12 9.95
N PHE A 156 11.20 -3.33 10.34
CA PHE A 156 9.78 -3.70 10.33
C PHE A 156 8.92 -2.66 11.06
N LYS A 157 9.36 -2.22 12.24
CA LYS A 157 8.65 -1.22 13.04
C LYS A 157 8.52 0.12 12.30
N LYS A 158 9.62 0.66 11.77
CA LYS A 158 9.60 1.96 11.07
C LYS A 158 8.80 1.91 9.77
N GLU A 159 8.89 0.79 9.04
CA GLU A 159 8.12 0.58 7.82
C GLU A 159 6.62 0.67 8.13
N VAL A 160 6.14 -0.10 9.11
CA VAL A 160 4.72 -0.12 9.48
C VAL A 160 4.24 1.24 9.97
N TYR A 161 5.01 1.89 10.82
CA TYR A 161 4.60 3.19 11.37
C TYR A 161 4.50 4.27 10.30
N SER A 162 5.47 4.32 9.37
CA SER A 162 5.41 5.27 8.26
C SER A 162 4.33 4.93 7.24
N ASP A 163 4.11 3.65 6.97
CA ASP A 163 3.13 3.18 6.00
C ASP A 163 1.68 3.43 6.47
N LEU A 164 1.34 2.99 7.69
CA LEU A 164 0.02 3.23 8.26
C LEU A 164 -0.28 4.72 8.45
N THR A 165 0.72 5.52 8.85
CA THR A 165 0.57 6.98 8.95
C THR A 165 0.40 7.59 7.55
N GLY A 166 1.15 7.13 6.56
CA GLY A 166 1.07 7.61 5.18
C GLY A 166 -0.29 7.37 4.55
N GLU A 167 -0.81 6.14 4.67
CA GLU A 167 -2.12 5.76 4.11
C GLU A 167 -3.28 6.58 4.70
N ARG A 168 -3.29 6.77 6.02
CA ARG A 168 -4.30 7.56 6.72
C ARG A 168 -4.06 9.06 6.55
N GLY A 169 -2.81 9.44 6.33
CA GLY A 169 -2.37 10.80 6.09
C GLY A 169 -2.43 11.20 4.62
N THR A 170 -1.32 11.74 4.11
CA THR A 170 -1.23 12.41 2.80
C THR A 170 -1.46 11.52 1.60
N LEU A 171 -1.35 10.19 1.72
CA LEU A 171 -1.56 9.30 0.57
C LEU A 171 -3.05 9.13 0.24
N MET A 172 -3.93 9.07 1.24
CA MET A 172 -5.38 8.87 1.03
C MET A 172 -6.24 9.67 2.01
N GLY A 173 -6.15 9.43 3.33
CA GLY A 173 -7.11 9.96 4.30
C GLY A 173 -7.11 11.49 4.39
N ALA A 174 -5.96 12.11 4.60
CA ALA A 174 -5.86 13.56 4.71
C ALA A 174 -6.15 14.26 3.36
N ILE A 175 -5.71 13.68 2.23
CA ILE A 175 -6.01 14.22 0.89
C ILE A 175 -7.52 14.21 0.63
N GLN A 176 -8.22 13.12 0.96
CA GLN A 176 -9.67 13.04 0.86
C GLN A 176 -10.34 14.12 1.72
N GLY A 177 -9.86 14.30 2.96
CA GLY A 177 -10.38 15.34 3.87
C GLY A 177 -10.17 16.76 3.34
N LEU A 178 -8.99 17.05 2.78
CA LEU A 178 -8.69 18.35 2.19
C LEU A 178 -9.56 18.64 0.96
N PHE A 179 -9.73 17.67 0.06
CA PHE A 179 -10.62 17.81 -1.09
C PHE A 179 -12.05 18.08 -0.66
N ALA A 180 -12.57 17.31 0.29
CA ALA A 180 -13.94 17.49 0.78
C ALA A 180 -14.13 18.88 1.42
N ALA A 181 -13.21 19.30 2.29
CA ALA A 181 -13.32 20.57 2.99
C ALA A 181 -13.31 21.78 2.02
N GLN A 182 -12.41 21.77 1.04
CA GLN A 182 -12.35 22.86 0.04
C GLN A 182 -13.58 22.84 -0.86
N TYR A 183 -13.98 21.67 -1.34
CA TYR A 183 -15.18 21.50 -2.16
C TYR A 183 -16.41 22.05 -1.46
N ASP A 184 -16.65 21.66 -0.21
CA ASP A 184 -17.81 22.07 0.57
C ASP A 184 -17.84 23.59 0.79
N ILE A 185 -16.69 24.22 1.03
CA ILE A 185 -16.60 25.69 1.16
C ILE A 185 -16.94 26.39 -0.15
N LEU A 186 -16.43 25.90 -1.28
CA LEU A 186 -16.76 26.47 -2.59
C LEU A 186 -18.26 26.34 -2.89
N ARG A 187 -18.84 25.15 -2.65
CA ARG A 187 -20.29 24.92 -2.81
C ARG A 187 -21.11 25.83 -1.90
N LYS A 188 -20.72 25.99 -0.65
CA LYS A 188 -21.38 26.92 0.30
C LYS A 188 -21.32 28.39 -0.14
N LYS A 189 -20.27 28.76 -0.87
CA LYS A 189 -20.09 30.12 -1.42
C LYS A 189 -20.75 30.32 -2.77
N GLY A 190 -21.45 29.33 -3.32
CA GLY A 190 -22.27 29.44 -4.52
C GLY A 190 -21.60 28.97 -5.82
N HIS A 191 -20.40 28.42 -5.77
CA HIS A 191 -19.77 27.80 -6.94
C HIS A 191 -20.56 26.58 -7.39
N SER A 192 -20.63 26.34 -8.69
CA SER A 192 -21.26 25.12 -9.23
C SER A 192 -20.52 23.86 -8.84
N PRO A 193 -21.17 22.67 -8.82
CA PRO A 193 -20.47 21.42 -8.54
C PRO A 193 -19.27 21.17 -9.44
N SER A 194 -19.42 21.43 -10.75
CA SER A 194 -18.34 21.26 -11.71
C SER A 194 -17.17 22.21 -11.44
N GLU A 195 -17.43 23.49 -11.18
CA GLU A 195 -16.39 24.46 -10.85
C GLU A 195 -15.66 24.06 -9.56
N ALA A 196 -16.40 23.76 -8.48
CA ALA A 196 -15.80 23.34 -7.22
C ALA A 196 -14.95 22.07 -7.37
N PHE A 197 -15.37 21.09 -8.19
CA PHE A 197 -14.61 19.86 -8.43
C PHE A 197 -13.33 20.13 -9.23
N ASN A 198 -13.41 20.93 -10.29
CA ASN A 198 -12.23 21.24 -11.10
C ASN A 198 -11.16 21.98 -10.30
N GLU A 199 -11.54 22.99 -9.52
CA GLU A 199 -10.63 23.79 -8.68
C GLU A 199 -10.12 23.05 -7.43
N THR A 200 -10.62 21.85 -7.15
CA THR A 200 -10.23 21.08 -5.96
C THR A 200 -9.49 19.81 -6.35
N VAL A 201 -10.14 18.94 -7.11
CA VAL A 201 -9.65 17.59 -7.38
C VAL A 201 -9.00 17.47 -8.75
N GLU A 202 -9.71 17.95 -9.79
CA GLU A 202 -9.32 17.66 -11.17
C GLU A 202 -8.00 18.30 -11.54
N GLU A 203 -7.85 19.61 -11.32
CA GLU A 203 -6.63 20.33 -11.62
C GLU A 203 -5.44 19.80 -10.80
N ALA A 204 -5.67 19.51 -9.52
CA ALA A 204 -4.62 18.96 -8.66
C ALA A 204 -4.11 17.62 -9.19
N THR A 205 -5.01 16.67 -9.47
CA THR A 205 -4.64 15.30 -9.79
C THR A 205 -4.24 15.08 -11.25
N GLN A 206 -4.83 15.83 -12.18
CA GLN A 206 -4.58 15.69 -13.61
C GLN A 206 -3.35 16.49 -14.06
N SER A 207 -3.12 17.67 -13.46
CA SER A 207 -2.09 18.61 -13.90
C SER A 207 -0.98 18.81 -12.87
N LEU A 208 -1.31 19.28 -11.67
CA LEU A 208 -0.28 19.79 -10.74
C LEU A 208 0.53 18.69 -10.07
N TYR A 209 -0.10 17.62 -9.59
CA TYR A 209 0.62 16.54 -8.89
C TYR A 209 1.63 15.80 -9.79
N PRO A 210 1.35 15.51 -11.06
CA PRO A 210 2.37 14.99 -11.97
C PRO A 210 3.59 15.90 -12.09
N LEU A 211 3.38 17.21 -12.25
CA LEU A 211 4.47 18.18 -12.34
C LEU A 211 5.28 18.31 -11.04
N ILE A 212 4.60 18.25 -9.90
CA ILE A 212 5.27 18.21 -8.59
C ILE A 212 6.09 16.94 -8.42
N ALA A 213 5.58 15.80 -8.88
CA ALA A 213 6.30 14.52 -8.82
C ALA A 213 7.56 14.52 -9.66
N GLU A 214 7.54 15.18 -10.81
CA GLU A 214 8.69 15.27 -11.71
C GLU A 214 9.73 16.30 -11.27
N ASN A 215 9.30 17.46 -10.78
CA ASN A 215 10.16 18.63 -10.65
C ASN A 215 10.27 19.19 -9.21
N GLY A 216 9.39 18.79 -8.30
CA GLY A 216 9.34 19.30 -6.93
C GLY A 216 8.39 20.49 -6.73
N MET A 217 8.09 20.79 -5.47
CA MET A 217 7.14 21.84 -5.09
C MET A 217 7.68 23.26 -5.33
N ASP A 218 8.97 23.46 -5.13
CA ASP A 218 9.64 24.73 -5.39
C ASP A 218 9.63 25.09 -6.87
N TRP A 219 9.85 24.11 -7.76
CA TRP A 219 9.71 24.29 -9.20
C TRP A 219 8.25 24.66 -9.57
N MET A 220 7.27 23.96 -8.98
CA MET A 220 5.87 24.26 -9.25
C MET A 220 5.53 25.71 -8.87
N TYR A 221 5.99 26.17 -7.71
CA TYR A 221 5.79 27.58 -7.30
C TYR A 221 6.50 28.55 -8.25
N ALA A 222 7.73 28.25 -8.64
CA ALA A 222 8.49 29.11 -9.53
C ALA A 222 7.86 29.26 -10.94
N ASN A 223 7.08 28.27 -11.38
CA ASN A 223 6.47 28.23 -12.71
C ASN A 223 4.97 28.56 -12.74
N CYS A 224 4.41 28.99 -11.60
CA CYS A 224 3.04 29.52 -11.53
C CYS A 224 2.99 31.03 -11.74
N SER A 225 1.78 31.59 -11.89
CA SER A 225 1.55 33.05 -11.85
C SER A 225 2.00 33.63 -10.50
N THR A 226 2.42 34.91 -10.51
CA THR A 226 2.86 35.59 -9.27
C THR A 226 1.77 35.62 -8.19
N THR A 227 0.50 35.65 -8.59
CA THR A 227 -0.65 35.57 -7.69
C THR A 227 -0.73 34.22 -7.01
N ALA A 228 -0.61 33.13 -7.80
CA ALA A 228 -0.62 31.76 -7.27
C ALA A 228 0.58 31.50 -6.35
N GLN A 229 1.78 31.92 -6.78
CA GLN A 229 3.00 31.85 -5.95
C GLN A 229 2.79 32.47 -4.58
N ARG A 230 2.37 33.74 -4.56
CA ARG A 230 2.23 34.49 -3.30
C ARG A 230 1.16 33.85 -2.41
N GLY A 231 0.01 33.52 -3.00
CA GLY A 231 -1.07 32.88 -2.27
C GLY A 231 -0.65 31.55 -1.64
N ALA A 232 -0.06 30.65 -2.42
CA ALA A 232 0.39 29.34 -1.95
C ALA A 232 1.48 29.45 -0.86
N LEU A 233 2.48 30.32 -1.06
CA LEU A 233 3.55 30.56 -0.08
C LEU A 233 3.06 31.14 1.23
N ASP A 234 1.97 31.91 1.22
CA ASP A 234 1.38 32.47 2.43
C ASP A 234 0.48 31.48 3.18
N TRP A 235 -0.21 30.59 2.45
CA TRP A 235 -1.21 29.71 3.06
C TRP A 235 -0.72 28.35 3.46
N TRP A 236 0.31 27.75 2.82
CA TRP A 236 0.78 26.40 3.18
C TRP A 236 1.18 26.28 4.65
N LYS A 237 1.74 27.33 5.24
CA LYS A 237 2.13 27.36 6.67
C LYS A 237 0.93 27.21 7.59
N LYS A 238 -0.18 27.90 7.24
CA LYS A 238 -1.43 27.81 8.01
C LYS A 238 -2.03 26.42 7.93
N PHE A 239 -2.02 25.79 6.76
CA PHE A 239 -2.46 24.41 6.61
C PHE A 239 -1.56 23.45 7.40
N ARG A 240 -0.23 23.59 7.28
CA ARG A 240 0.72 22.79 8.05
C ARG A 240 0.42 22.88 9.55
N ASP A 241 0.28 24.07 10.09
CA ASP A 241 0.05 24.28 11.52
C ASP A 241 -1.31 23.71 11.96
N ALA A 242 -2.33 23.80 11.12
CA ALA A 242 -3.66 23.24 11.41
C ALA A 242 -3.67 21.71 11.42
N VAL A 243 -2.92 21.04 10.53
CA VAL A 243 -2.93 19.58 10.42
C VAL A 243 -1.84 18.89 11.25
N TYR A 244 -0.83 19.62 11.70
CA TYR A 244 0.29 19.06 12.46
C TYR A 244 -0.17 18.26 13.69
N PRO A 245 -1.01 18.80 14.59
CA PRO A 245 -1.48 18.05 15.76
C PRO A 245 -2.28 16.79 15.37
N VAL A 246 -3.03 16.84 14.28
CA VAL A 246 -3.77 15.67 13.79
C VAL A 246 -2.81 14.56 13.33
N PHE A 247 -1.69 14.92 12.71
CA PHE A 247 -0.66 13.95 12.35
C PHE A 247 0.09 13.38 13.56
N GLU A 248 0.30 14.17 14.62
CA GLU A 248 0.86 13.66 15.88
C GLU A 248 -0.09 12.64 16.53
N ASP A 249 -1.38 12.98 16.65
CA ASP A 249 -2.40 12.07 17.18
C ASP A 249 -2.49 10.77 16.38
N LEU A 250 -2.45 10.87 15.04
CA LEU A 250 -2.45 9.71 14.16
C LEU A 250 -1.22 8.83 14.38
N TYR A 251 -0.03 9.41 14.42
CA TYR A 251 1.21 8.65 14.63
C TYR A 251 1.21 7.97 15.99
N ASP A 252 0.75 8.64 17.02
CA ASP A 252 0.60 8.10 18.37
C ASP A 252 -0.37 6.92 18.41
N SER A 253 -1.51 7.01 17.71
CA SER A 253 -2.49 5.92 17.58
C SER A 253 -1.88 4.70 16.90
N VAL A 254 -1.11 4.92 15.82
CA VAL A 254 -0.37 3.86 15.12
C VAL A 254 0.67 3.23 16.05
N GLU A 255 1.48 4.03 16.76
CA GLU A 255 2.53 3.53 17.65
C GLU A 255 1.96 2.70 18.81
N LYS A 256 0.83 3.11 19.38
CA LYS A 256 0.11 2.39 20.44
C LYS A 256 -0.59 1.11 19.94
N GLY A 257 -0.68 0.89 18.63
CA GLY A 257 -1.35 -0.25 18.02
C GLY A 257 -2.88 -0.17 18.05
N GLU A 258 -3.45 1.01 18.26
CA GLU A 258 -4.89 1.22 18.24
C GLU A 258 -5.46 1.04 16.84
N GLU A 259 -4.78 1.59 15.82
CA GLU A 259 -5.13 1.42 14.42
C GLU A 259 -5.10 -0.05 13.98
N THR A 260 -4.13 -0.80 14.51
CA THR A 260 -4.01 -2.25 14.30
C THR A 260 -5.20 -2.99 14.89
N ARG A 261 -5.56 -2.68 16.13
CA ARG A 261 -6.72 -3.29 16.81
C ARG A 261 -8.00 -3.04 16.03
N ILE A 262 -8.26 -1.79 15.63
CA ILE A 262 -9.43 -1.40 14.83
C ILE A 262 -9.49 -2.20 13.52
N THR A 263 -8.36 -2.31 12.82
CA THR A 263 -8.27 -3.05 11.56
C THR A 263 -8.57 -4.53 11.75
N ILE A 264 -7.99 -5.17 12.77
CA ILE A 264 -8.22 -6.59 13.07
C ILE A 264 -9.68 -6.84 13.43
N GLU A 265 -10.24 -6.05 14.35
CA GLU A 265 -11.63 -6.16 14.78
C GLU A 265 -12.62 -5.97 13.62
N ALA A 266 -12.37 -4.99 12.74
CA ALA A 266 -13.21 -4.78 11.56
C ALA A 266 -13.16 -5.99 10.61
N ASN A 267 -11.97 -6.49 10.31
CA ASN A 267 -11.80 -7.60 9.37
C ASN A 267 -12.31 -8.96 9.89
N GLN A 268 -12.45 -9.12 11.21
CA GLN A 268 -12.99 -10.34 11.82
C GLN A 268 -14.52 -10.42 11.78
N LYS A 269 -15.21 -9.32 11.49
CA LYS A 269 -16.67 -9.32 11.36
C LYS A 269 -17.11 -10.10 10.12
N SER A 270 -18.14 -10.91 10.25
CA SER A 270 -18.69 -11.72 9.15
C SER A 270 -19.25 -10.88 8.00
N ASP A 271 -19.73 -9.67 8.30
CA ASP A 271 -20.31 -8.70 7.39
C ASP A 271 -19.31 -7.61 6.93
N TYR A 272 -18.01 -7.78 7.20
CA TYR A 272 -16.98 -6.77 6.88
C TYR A 272 -17.06 -6.27 5.44
N ARG A 273 -17.20 -7.19 4.46
CA ARG A 273 -17.25 -6.82 3.05
C ARG A 273 -18.50 -6.02 2.69
N GLU A 274 -19.64 -6.35 3.29
CA GLU A 274 -20.90 -5.64 3.10
C GLU A 274 -20.83 -4.25 3.73
N SER A 275 -20.31 -4.16 4.95
CA SER A 275 -20.09 -2.89 5.64
C SER A 275 -19.15 -1.96 4.86
N LEU A 276 -18.03 -2.49 4.37
CA LEU A 276 -17.09 -1.75 3.53
C LEU A 276 -17.75 -1.25 2.24
N GLU A 277 -18.52 -2.09 1.54
CA GLU A 277 -19.18 -1.69 0.30
C GLU A 277 -20.20 -0.58 0.54
N LYS A 278 -20.89 -0.62 1.67
CA LYS A 278 -21.80 0.47 2.07
C LYS A 278 -21.06 1.80 2.27
N GLU A 279 -19.93 1.81 2.97
CA GLU A 279 -19.10 3.00 3.15
C GLU A 279 -18.57 3.54 1.82
N LEU A 280 -18.17 2.64 0.91
CA LEU A 280 -17.73 3.02 -0.43
C LEU A 280 -18.88 3.58 -1.29
N ASP A 281 -20.09 3.06 -1.11
CA ASP A 281 -21.27 3.61 -1.77
C ASP A 281 -21.62 5.01 -1.24
N GLU A 282 -21.50 5.25 0.05
CA GLU A 282 -21.66 6.60 0.62
C GLU A 282 -20.70 7.61 -0.01
N LEU A 283 -19.43 7.22 -0.21
CA LEU A 283 -18.46 8.05 -0.92
C LEU A 283 -18.85 8.27 -2.39
N ARG A 284 -19.22 7.22 -3.13
CA ARG A 284 -19.63 7.29 -4.55
C ARG A 284 -20.83 8.20 -4.75
N GLU A 285 -21.77 8.15 -3.79
CA GLU A 285 -23.00 8.91 -3.82
C GLU A 285 -22.85 10.38 -3.34
N SER A 286 -21.70 10.74 -2.76
CA SER A 286 -21.42 12.13 -2.38
C SER A 286 -21.36 13.04 -3.61
N GLU A 287 -21.76 14.31 -3.46
CA GLU A 287 -21.83 15.27 -4.57
C GLU A 287 -20.48 15.44 -5.28
N ILE A 288 -19.40 15.54 -4.52
CA ILE A 288 -18.04 15.69 -5.06
C ILE A 288 -17.66 14.52 -5.99
N TRP A 289 -17.90 13.27 -5.58
CA TRP A 289 -17.49 12.11 -6.38
C TRP A 289 -18.46 11.78 -7.52
N LYS A 290 -19.76 12.11 -7.39
CA LYS A 290 -20.72 12.11 -8.51
C LYS A 290 -20.31 13.10 -9.58
N THR A 291 -19.99 14.34 -9.18
CA THR A 291 -19.49 15.38 -10.09
C THR A 291 -18.21 14.93 -10.78
N GLY A 292 -17.27 14.37 -10.02
CA GLY A 292 -16.03 13.85 -10.59
C GLY A 292 -16.23 12.72 -11.60
N LYS A 293 -17.23 11.87 -11.39
CA LYS A 293 -17.58 10.82 -12.37
C LYS A 293 -18.02 11.44 -13.71
N GLU A 294 -18.82 12.49 -13.67
CA GLU A 294 -19.26 13.16 -14.88
C GLU A 294 -18.14 13.97 -15.55
N VAL A 295 -17.34 14.70 -14.77
CA VAL A 295 -16.18 15.46 -15.31
C VAL A 295 -15.20 14.52 -16.03
N ARG A 296 -14.87 13.37 -15.44
CA ARG A 296 -13.94 12.40 -16.06
C ARG A 296 -14.44 11.82 -17.39
N LYS A 297 -15.77 11.76 -17.63
CA LYS A 297 -16.33 11.34 -18.92
C LYS A 297 -16.10 12.36 -20.03
N LEU A 298 -15.85 13.61 -19.68
CA LEU A 298 -15.63 14.70 -20.62
C LEU A 298 -14.15 14.85 -21.02
N ARG A 299 -13.27 14.08 -20.39
CA ARG A 299 -11.86 14.04 -20.81
C ARG A 299 -11.78 13.44 -22.21
N PRO A 300 -10.91 14.02 -23.08
CA PRO A 300 -10.72 13.49 -24.44
C PRO A 300 -10.11 12.07 -24.45
#